data_1d09df3ed7a388b1a22941de1cfcb162
#
_entry.id   1d09df3ed7a388b1a22941de1cfcb162
#
_cell.length_a   1.000
_cell.length_b   1.000
_cell.length_c   1.000
_cell.angle_alpha   90.00
_cell.angle_beta   90.00
_cell.angle_gamma   90.00
#
_symmetry.space_group_name_H-M   'P 1'
#
loop_
_entity.id
_entity.type
_entity.pdbx_description
1 polymer ?
#
loop_
_entity_poly.entity_id
_entity_poly.type
_entity_poly.pdbx_seq_one_letter_code
_entity_poly.pdbx_strand_id
1 'polypeptide(L)'
;MGFFRLQNIKLINNVFKADCIKKMKLIETESIDMILCDLPYGHTQNKWDSIIPLDILWKEYERIIKPNGAIVLTSSGMFTAELMLSNPKLFKYKIIWEKSKATNFLNAKKQPLRKYEEICVFYKKQPTYNPQMSMGVPYNKGTRKNQLTGSYGDFLPVEVKSEGARYPNDIIYFKTAESEGKVYHPTQKPIELGRYLVKTYTNLGDTVLDNTCGSGSFLISALLEGRNFIGIEKDEDSNRFKADSVSYVEISKKRIKEAYLTLDSESKERITLYKSKLFKER
;
A
#
# COMPACT_ATOMS: atom_id res chain seq x y z
N MET A 1 25.95 -16.77 -3.10
CA MET A 1 24.73 -16.33 -3.84
C MET A 1 23.55 -17.31 -3.78
N GLY A 2 23.71 -18.62 -3.83
CA GLY A 2 22.58 -19.57 -3.85
C GLY A 2 21.78 -19.68 -2.56
N PHE A 3 22.38 -19.57 -1.39
CA PHE A 3 21.71 -19.80 -0.10
C PHE A 3 20.72 -18.68 0.28
N PHE A 4 21.06 -17.42 0.00
CA PHE A 4 20.17 -16.26 0.24
C PHE A 4 18.96 -16.27 -0.70
N ARG A 5 19.16 -16.62 -1.99
CA ARG A 5 18.06 -16.73 -2.97
C ARG A 5 17.03 -17.78 -2.58
N LEU A 6 17.46 -18.88 -1.93
CA LEU A 6 16.57 -19.92 -1.40
C LEU A 6 15.79 -19.47 -0.15
N GLN A 7 16.34 -18.55 0.66
CA GLN A 7 15.64 -18.00 1.83
C GLN A 7 14.49 -17.07 1.41
N ASN A 8 14.68 -16.20 0.41
CA ASN A 8 13.61 -15.32 -0.07
C ASN A 8 12.44 -16.08 -0.67
N ILE A 9 12.69 -17.16 -1.42
CA ILE A 9 11.63 -18.02 -1.98
C ILE A 9 10.71 -18.58 -0.88
N LYS A 10 11.24 -18.81 0.33
CA LYS A 10 10.41 -19.26 1.48
C LYS A 10 9.58 -18.15 2.11
N LEU A 11 9.90 -16.88 1.86
CA LEU A 11 9.18 -15.74 2.41
C LEU A 11 8.03 -15.28 1.50
N ILE A 12 8.18 -15.45 0.19
CA ILE A 12 7.22 -14.99 -0.81
C ILE A 12 5.86 -15.71 -0.65
N ASN A 13 4.79 -14.96 -0.86
CA ASN A 13 3.40 -15.39 -0.76
C ASN A 13 3.07 -16.03 0.60
N ASN A 14 3.54 -15.39 1.67
CA ASN A 14 3.31 -15.88 3.03
C ASN A 14 3.03 -14.74 4.01
N VAL A 15 2.41 -15.10 5.14
CA VAL A 15 2.14 -14.18 6.26
C VAL A 15 2.81 -14.73 7.51
N PHE A 16 3.57 -13.89 8.19
CA PHE A 16 4.37 -14.26 9.36
C PHE A 16 3.88 -13.55 10.62
N LYS A 17 3.71 -14.30 11.69
CA LYS A 17 3.57 -13.76 13.04
C LYS A 17 4.96 -13.43 13.55
N ALA A 18 5.32 -12.13 13.57
CA ALA A 18 6.64 -11.68 13.99
C ALA A 18 6.68 -10.17 14.23
N ASP A 19 7.66 -9.72 14.98
CA ASP A 19 8.12 -8.34 14.96
C ASP A 19 8.65 -7.98 13.57
N CYS A 20 8.16 -6.88 13.00
CA CYS A 20 8.46 -6.53 11.61
C CYS A 20 9.94 -6.19 11.39
N ILE A 21 10.58 -5.48 12.32
CA ILE A 21 12.01 -5.14 12.21
C ILE A 21 12.88 -6.40 12.22
N LYS A 22 12.59 -7.32 13.15
CA LYS A 22 13.32 -8.61 13.21
C LYS A 22 13.12 -9.43 11.95
N LYS A 23 11.89 -9.47 11.44
CA LYS A 23 11.57 -10.27 10.26
C LYS A 23 12.13 -9.67 8.98
N MET A 24 12.10 -8.35 8.82
CA MET A 24 12.68 -7.68 7.64
C MET A 24 14.17 -7.94 7.49
N LYS A 25 14.94 -8.13 8.58
CA LYS A 25 16.36 -8.52 8.50
C LYS A 25 16.63 -9.80 7.72
N LEU A 26 15.63 -10.67 7.58
CA LEU A 26 15.72 -11.91 6.81
C LEU A 26 15.37 -11.73 5.31
N ILE A 27 14.86 -10.56 4.94
CA ILE A 27 14.57 -10.22 3.54
C ILE A 27 15.87 -9.76 2.89
N GLU A 28 16.11 -10.25 1.68
CA GLU A 28 17.31 -9.93 0.90
C GLU A 28 17.34 -8.44 0.52
N THR A 29 18.52 -7.86 0.48
CA THR A 29 18.74 -6.48 0.03
C THR A 29 18.24 -6.32 -1.40
N GLU A 30 17.57 -5.18 -1.68
CA GLU A 30 17.07 -4.81 -3.01
C GLU A 30 16.19 -5.89 -3.68
N SER A 31 15.34 -6.57 -2.89
CA SER A 31 14.48 -7.64 -3.37
C SER A 31 13.00 -7.30 -3.43
N ILE A 32 12.58 -6.19 -2.82
CA ILE A 32 11.20 -5.73 -2.75
C ILE A 32 10.94 -4.65 -3.80
N ASP A 33 9.88 -4.81 -4.59
CA ASP A 33 9.48 -3.84 -5.61
C ASP A 33 8.63 -2.72 -5.03
N MET A 34 7.77 -3.06 -4.07
CA MET A 34 6.92 -2.08 -3.38
C MET A 34 6.78 -2.42 -1.91
N ILE A 35 6.88 -1.41 -1.06
CA ILE A 35 6.41 -1.48 0.32
C ILE A 35 5.08 -0.73 0.36
N LEU A 36 4.00 -1.41 0.76
CA LEU A 36 2.66 -0.83 0.89
C LEU A 36 2.12 -1.18 2.28
N CYS A 37 2.09 -0.20 3.16
CA CYS A 37 1.77 -0.42 4.58
C CYS A 37 0.85 0.63 5.16
N ASP A 38 0.06 0.19 6.14
CA ASP A 38 -0.67 1.02 7.09
C ASP A 38 0.04 0.89 8.45
N LEU A 39 1.00 1.77 8.71
CA LEU A 39 1.76 1.75 9.96
C LEU A 39 0.85 2.14 11.15
N PRO A 40 1.16 1.72 12.38
CA PRO A 40 0.48 2.26 13.57
C PRO A 40 0.83 3.74 13.74
N TYR A 41 -0.19 4.59 13.92
CA TYR A 41 -0.03 6.06 14.00
C TYR A 41 0.21 6.58 15.42
N GLY A 42 0.01 5.75 16.46
CA GLY A 42 0.08 6.16 17.86
C GLY A 42 -1.07 7.08 18.30
N HIS A 43 -2.18 7.11 17.58
CA HIS A 43 -3.30 8.02 17.82
C HIS A 43 -4.47 7.39 18.56
N THR A 44 -4.46 6.08 18.77
CA THR A 44 -5.53 5.37 19.48
C THR A 44 -5.04 4.88 20.84
N GLN A 45 -5.99 4.54 21.72
CA GLN A 45 -5.67 3.94 23.02
C GLN A 45 -5.36 2.44 22.92
N ASN A 46 -5.29 1.88 21.73
CA ASN A 46 -4.97 0.48 21.54
C ASN A 46 -3.47 0.24 21.78
N LYS A 47 -3.11 -0.81 22.50
CA LYS A 47 -1.70 -1.13 22.80
C LYS A 47 -0.88 -1.45 21.56
N TRP A 48 -1.51 -1.96 20.50
CA TRP A 48 -0.86 -2.24 19.22
C TRP A 48 -0.54 -0.97 18.42
N ASP A 49 -1.22 0.15 18.70
CA ASP A 49 -1.02 1.43 18.01
C ASP A 49 0.16 2.19 18.64
N SER A 50 1.30 1.53 18.71
CA SER A 50 2.57 2.12 19.13
C SER A 50 3.43 2.40 17.90
N ILE A 51 3.89 3.64 17.76
CA ILE A 51 4.75 4.05 16.63
C ILE A 51 6.01 3.16 16.60
N ILE A 52 6.27 2.58 15.44
CA ILE A 52 7.52 1.87 15.17
C ILE A 52 8.63 2.91 15.03
N PRO A 53 9.78 2.77 15.70
CA PRO A 53 10.88 3.73 15.57
C PRO A 53 11.28 3.93 14.10
N LEU A 54 11.00 5.12 13.56
CA LEU A 54 11.10 5.39 12.13
C LEU A 54 12.56 5.33 11.64
N ASP A 55 13.53 5.69 12.46
CA ASP A 55 14.95 5.61 12.12
C ASP A 55 15.42 4.17 11.86
N ILE A 56 14.92 3.21 12.65
CA ILE A 56 15.20 1.78 12.49
C ILE A 56 14.42 1.23 11.29
N LEU A 57 13.17 1.65 11.14
CA LEU A 57 12.29 1.25 10.03
C LEU A 57 12.89 1.65 8.68
N TRP A 58 13.35 2.91 8.55
CA TRP A 58 13.98 3.41 7.33
C TRP A 58 15.24 2.67 6.94
N LYS A 59 16.08 2.27 7.92
CA LYS A 59 17.27 1.44 7.63
C LYS A 59 16.91 0.15 6.91
N GLU A 60 15.87 -0.54 7.38
CA GLU A 60 15.42 -1.77 6.74
C GLU A 60 14.71 -1.50 5.41
N TYR A 61 13.85 -0.50 5.33
CA TYR A 61 13.16 -0.12 4.10
C TYR A 61 14.15 0.23 2.99
N GLU A 62 15.12 1.09 3.27
CA GLU A 62 16.15 1.47 2.31
C GLU A 62 17.05 0.30 1.89
N ARG A 63 17.26 -0.67 2.77
CA ARG A 63 18.04 -1.86 2.45
C ARG A 63 17.30 -2.81 1.52
N ILE A 64 16.02 -3.11 1.81
CA ILE A 64 15.26 -4.15 1.11
C ILE A 64 14.57 -3.67 -0.16
N ILE A 65 14.24 -2.38 -0.26
CA ILE A 65 13.60 -1.82 -1.44
C ILE A 65 14.58 -1.75 -2.61
N LYS A 66 14.14 -2.16 -3.80
CA LYS A 66 14.91 -2.00 -5.03
C LYS A 66 15.18 -0.52 -5.32
N PRO A 67 16.25 -0.17 -6.07
CA PRO A 67 16.56 1.23 -6.40
C PRO A 67 15.41 1.99 -7.06
N ASN A 68 14.61 1.30 -7.88
CA ASN A 68 13.41 1.79 -8.57
C ASN A 68 12.10 1.26 -7.93
N GLY A 69 12.14 0.85 -6.68
CA GLY A 69 10.95 0.45 -5.93
C GLY A 69 10.27 1.63 -5.26
N ALA A 70 8.98 1.50 -4.96
CA ALA A 70 8.17 2.50 -4.29
C ALA A 70 7.89 2.12 -2.84
N ILE A 71 7.92 3.10 -1.93
CA ILE A 71 7.45 2.95 -0.55
C ILE A 71 6.21 3.84 -0.42
N VAL A 72 5.07 3.21 -0.15
CA VAL A 72 3.75 3.85 -0.13
C VAL A 72 3.11 3.57 1.23
N LEU A 73 2.95 4.61 2.02
CA LEU A 73 2.52 4.51 3.41
C LEU A 73 1.26 5.35 3.63
N THR A 74 0.21 4.73 4.17
CA THR A 74 -0.96 5.48 4.61
C THR A 74 -0.65 6.23 5.90
N SER A 75 -1.26 7.38 6.08
CA SER A 75 -1.03 8.26 7.23
C SER A 75 -2.21 9.19 7.48
N SER A 76 -2.22 9.86 8.62
CA SER A 76 -3.23 10.87 8.94
C SER A 76 -2.71 11.87 9.99
N GLY A 77 -3.06 13.15 9.80
CA GLY A 77 -2.79 14.20 10.77
C GLY A 77 -1.30 14.42 11.07
N MET A 78 -0.93 14.50 12.34
CA MET A 78 0.47 14.77 12.73
C MET A 78 1.43 13.66 12.31
N PHE A 79 0.97 12.40 12.31
CA PHE A 79 1.80 11.29 11.85
C PHE A 79 2.24 11.46 10.38
N THR A 80 1.42 12.09 9.53
CA THR A 80 1.84 12.43 8.16
C THR A 80 3.06 13.35 8.14
N ALA A 81 3.06 14.39 8.97
CA ALA A 81 4.19 15.32 9.07
C ALA A 81 5.46 14.63 9.62
N GLU A 82 5.31 13.84 10.68
CA GLU A 82 6.41 13.04 11.25
C GLU A 82 6.99 12.09 10.21
N LEU A 83 6.14 11.39 9.47
CA LEU A 83 6.56 10.45 8.43
C LEU A 83 7.33 11.15 7.30
N MET A 84 6.83 12.30 6.82
CA MET A 84 7.50 13.08 5.78
C MET A 84 8.86 13.61 6.26
N LEU A 85 8.94 14.11 7.48
CA LEU A 85 10.16 14.66 8.07
C LEU A 85 11.16 13.57 8.46
N SER A 86 10.73 12.35 8.70
CA SER A 86 11.61 11.24 9.06
C SER A 86 12.52 10.78 7.90
N ASN A 87 12.13 11.03 6.64
CA ASN A 87 12.99 10.78 5.47
C ASN A 87 12.69 11.75 4.31
N PRO A 88 13.04 13.04 4.44
CA PRO A 88 12.73 14.06 3.45
C PRO A 88 13.45 13.85 2.11
N LYS A 89 14.56 13.10 2.09
CA LYS A 89 15.30 12.77 0.85
C LYS A 89 14.49 11.84 -0.05
N LEU A 90 13.82 10.86 0.53
CA LEU A 90 13.03 9.88 -0.18
C LEU A 90 11.59 10.35 -0.42
N PHE A 91 11.04 11.21 0.42
CA PHE A 91 9.70 11.77 0.23
C PHE A 91 9.58 12.50 -1.10
N LYS A 92 8.51 12.24 -1.85
CA LYS A 92 8.28 12.86 -3.16
C LYS A 92 6.97 13.63 -3.22
N TYR A 93 5.87 12.98 -2.86
CA TYR A 93 4.54 13.57 -2.86
C TYR A 93 3.59 12.74 -2.00
N LYS A 94 2.41 13.28 -1.80
CA LYS A 94 1.31 12.58 -1.15
C LYS A 94 0.08 12.54 -2.05
N ILE A 95 -0.74 11.52 -1.86
CA ILE A 95 -2.04 11.35 -2.46
C ILE A 95 -3.07 11.48 -1.34
N ILE A 96 -4.19 12.13 -1.61
CA ILE A 96 -5.32 12.24 -0.69
C ILE A 96 -6.34 11.15 -1.05
N TRP A 97 -6.57 10.22 -0.13
CA TRP A 97 -7.67 9.29 -0.25
C TRP A 97 -8.94 9.88 0.39
N GLU A 98 -9.88 10.32 -0.46
CA GLU A 98 -11.21 10.72 -0.02
C GLU A 98 -12.05 9.47 0.26
N LYS A 99 -12.62 9.40 1.47
CA LYS A 99 -13.42 8.28 1.97
C LYS A 99 -14.91 8.48 1.68
N SER A 100 -15.65 7.38 1.50
CA SER A 100 -17.12 7.42 1.38
C SER A 100 -17.81 7.91 2.66
N LYS A 101 -17.20 7.63 3.83
CA LYS A 101 -17.72 8.04 5.15
C LYS A 101 -16.71 8.92 5.87
N ALA A 102 -17.22 10.02 6.43
CA ALA A 102 -16.44 10.81 7.37
C ALA A 102 -16.32 10.10 8.73
N THR A 103 -15.21 10.32 9.41
CA THR A 103 -14.91 9.80 10.76
C THR A 103 -14.78 10.93 11.77
N ASN A 104 -14.48 10.59 13.03
CA ASN A 104 -14.31 11.58 14.13
C ASN A 104 -15.62 12.25 14.57
N PHE A 105 -16.74 11.53 14.52
CA PHE A 105 -18.07 12.08 14.83
C PHE A 105 -18.22 12.62 16.27
N LEU A 106 -17.46 12.11 17.23
CA LEU A 106 -17.45 12.60 18.63
C LEU A 106 -17.00 14.05 18.74
N ASN A 107 -16.24 14.54 17.76
CA ASN A 107 -15.74 15.90 17.70
C ASN A 107 -16.53 16.81 16.73
N ALA A 108 -17.66 16.36 16.21
CA ALA A 108 -18.42 17.07 15.18
C ALA A 108 -18.87 18.50 15.58
N LYS A 109 -19.02 18.75 16.89
CA LYS A 109 -19.37 20.08 17.43
C LYS A 109 -18.14 20.97 17.68
N LYS A 110 -16.91 20.45 17.50
CA LYS A 110 -15.67 21.16 17.82
C LYS A 110 -14.80 21.41 16.60
N GLN A 111 -14.90 20.54 15.59
CA GLN A 111 -14.08 20.60 14.38
C GLN A 111 -14.76 19.84 13.23
N PRO A 112 -14.38 20.09 11.97
CA PRO A 112 -14.86 19.31 10.82
C PRO A 112 -14.60 17.82 10.97
N LEU A 113 -15.52 17.01 10.43
CA LEU A 113 -15.34 15.58 10.34
C LEU A 113 -14.19 15.24 9.37
N ARG A 114 -13.45 14.18 9.66
CA ARG A 114 -12.34 13.70 8.80
C ARG A 114 -12.89 12.85 7.67
N LYS A 115 -12.80 13.35 6.45
CA LYS A 115 -13.28 12.64 5.25
C LYS A 115 -12.16 12.08 4.39
N TYR A 116 -10.90 12.27 4.76
CA TYR A 116 -9.74 11.78 4.01
C TYR A 116 -8.67 11.17 4.92
N GLU A 117 -7.80 10.41 4.30
CA GLU A 117 -6.48 10.03 4.80
C GLU A 117 -5.43 10.36 3.74
N GLU A 118 -4.18 10.39 4.14
CA GLU A 118 -3.06 10.72 3.28
C GLU A 118 -2.25 9.46 2.96
N ILE A 119 -1.66 9.44 1.78
CA ILE A 119 -0.80 8.34 1.31
C ILE A 119 0.50 8.97 0.90
N CYS A 120 1.55 8.77 1.67
CA CYS A 120 2.87 9.30 1.41
C CYS A 120 3.66 8.38 0.48
N VAL A 121 4.27 8.93 -0.56
CA VAL A 121 5.05 8.20 -1.56
C VAL A 121 6.52 8.59 -1.45
N PHE A 122 7.36 7.57 -1.27
CA PHE A 122 8.80 7.71 -1.13
C PHE A 122 9.52 6.80 -2.13
N TYR A 123 10.62 7.26 -2.70
CA TYR A 123 11.50 6.44 -3.53
C TYR A 123 12.90 7.05 -3.71
N LYS A 124 13.87 6.20 -4.05
CA LYS A 124 15.26 6.62 -4.36
C LYS A 124 15.37 7.14 -5.79
N LYS A 125 14.96 6.33 -6.75
CA LYS A 125 14.89 6.64 -8.18
C LYS A 125 13.45 6.50 -8.64
N GLN A 126 13.09 7.13 -9.75
CA GLN A 126 11.75 7.02 -10.31
C GLN A 126 11.32 5.54 -10.36
N PRO A 127 10.27 5.16 -9.66
CA PRO A 127 9.77 3.79 -9.67
C PRO A 127 8.95 3.50 -10.92
N THR A 128 8.53 2.25 -11.08
CA THR A 128 7.41 1.91 -11.95
C THR A 128 6.25 2.86 -11.65
N TYR A 129 5.70 3.47 -12.70
CA TYR A 129 4.54 4.32 -12.61
C TYR A 129 3.59 4.03 -13.76
N ASN A 130 2.52 3.32 -13.48
CA ASN A 130 1.45 2.98 -14.40
C ASN A 130 0.25 3.88 -14.07
N PRO A 131 0.08 5.04 -14.71
CA PRO A 131 -1.01 5.95 -14.38
C PRO A 131 -2.36 5.27 -14.64
N GLN A 132 -3.23 5.23 -13.63
CA GLN A 132 -4.57 4.67 -13.75
C GLN A 132 -5.47 5.71 -14.40
N MET A 133 -5.50 5.70 -15.73
CA MET A 133 -6.21 6.69 -16.55
C MET A 133 -7.72 6.60 -16.35
N SER A 134 -8.39 7.74 -16.33
CA SER A 134 -9.85 7.85 -16.38
C SER A 134 -10.31 8.38 -17.73
N MET A 135 -11.57 8.11 -18.10
CA MET A 135 -12.16 8.63 -19.32
C MET A 135 -13.06 9.83 -19.02
N GLY A 136 -12.85 10.91 -19.73
CA GLY A 136 -13.68 12.12 -19.70
C GLY A 136 -14.12 12.52 -21.10
N VAL A 137 -14.82 13.62 -21.22
CA VAL A 137 -15.25 14.15 -22.53
C VAL A 137 -14.01 14.56 -23.33
N PRO A 138 -13.87 14.15 -24.62
CA PRO A 138 -12.81 14.62 -25.49
C PRO A 138 -12.81 16.16 -25.61
N TYR A 139 -11.63 16.74 -25.78
CA TYR A 139 -11.51 18.18 -26.01
C TYR A 139 -10.31 18.51 -26.90
N ASN A 140 -10.43 19.68 -27.57
CA ASN A 140 -9.32 20.34 -28.22
C ASN A 140 -9.31 21.82 -27.76
N LYS A 141 -8.28 22.24 -27.05
CA LYS A 141 -8.06 23.63 -26.59
C LYS A 141 -7.15 24.42 -27.52
N GLY A 142 -6.78 23.83 -28.65
CA GLY A 142 -5.82 24.42 -29.59
C GLY A 142 -4.39 24.40 -29.05
N THR A 143 -3.54 25.18 -29.71
CA THR A 143 -2.13 25.31 -29.34
C THR A 143 -1.97 26.19 -28.11
N ARG A 144 -1.46 25.64 -27.02
CA ARG A 144 -1.11 26.40 -25.84
C ARG A 144 0.13 27.24 -26.14
N LYS A 145 -0.05 28.55 -26.18
CA LYS A 145 1.06 29.50 -26.30
C LYS A 145 1.90 29.48 -25.02
N ASN A 146 3.19 29.68 -25.17
CA ASN A 146 4.12 29.77 -24.03
C ASN A 146 3.61 30.84 -23.05
N GLN A 147 3.34 30.43 -21.82
CA GLN A 147 3.05 31.38 -20.74
C GLN A 147 4.38 31.86 -20.19
N LEU A 148 4.81 33.00 -20.59
CA LEU A 148 6.04 33.68 -20.14
C LEU A 148 5.96 34.11 -18.66
N THR A 149 5.63 33.17 -17.77
CA THR A 149 5.57 33.45 -16.33
C THR A 149 6.89 33.20 -15.61
N GLY A 150 7.87 32.60 -16.30
CA GLY A 150 9.17 32.21 -15.70
C GLY A 150 9.09 31.11 -14.63
N SER A 151 7.89 30.85 -14.09
CA SER A 151 7.69 29.93 -12.97
C SER A 151 7.92 28.45 -13.32
N TYR A 152 7.77 28.07 -14.57
CA TYR A 152 7.92 26.69 -15.05
C TYR A 152 8.96 26.50 -16.14
N GLY A 153 9.80 27.50 -16.35
CA GLY A 153 10.76 27.53 -17.45
C GLY A 153 10.12 27.74 -18.83
N ASP A 154 10.93 27.71 -19.87
CA ASP A 154 10.47 27.81 -21.24
C ASP A 154 10.04 26.43 -21.76
N PHE A 155 8.90 26.37 -22.44
CA PHE A 155 8.43 25.15 -23.13
C PHE A 155 7.91 25.50 -24.53
N LEU A 156 8.09 24.58 -25.46
CA LEU A 156 7.59 24.74 -26.82
C LEU A 156 6.05 24.76 -26.84
N PRO A 157 5.43 25.51 -27.75
CA PRO A 157 3.99 25.48 -27.95
C PRO A 157 3.51 24.06 -28.22
N VAL A 158 2.54 23.60 -27.47
CA VAL A 158 1.98 22.25 -27.59
C VAL A 158 0.49 22.34 -27.87
N GLU A 159 0.00 21.55 -28.83
CA GLU A 159 -1.44 21.37 -29.01
C GLU A 159 -2.02 20.61 -27.82
N VAL A 160 -3.00 21.20 -27.16
CA VAL A 160 -3.67 20.64 -26.00
C VAL A 160 -4.96 19.95 -26.44
N LYS A 161 -4.79 18.70 -26.86
CA LYS A 161 -5.88 17.83 -27.33
C LYS A 161 -5.95 16.56 -26.47
N SER A 162 -7.15 16.04 -26.25
CA SER A 162 -7.35 14.75 -25.59
C SER A 162 -8.57 14.05 -26.17
N GLU A 163 -8.40 12.79 -26.49
CA GLU A 163 -9.47 11.87 -26.93
C GLU A 163 -10.35 11.35 -25.77
N GLY A 164 -10.19 11.92 -24.59
CA GLY A 164 -10.95 11.56 -23.41
C GLY A 164 -10.09 11.02 -22.26
N ALA A 165 -8.91 10.48 -22.52
CA ALA A 165 -8.02 9.99 -21.46
C ALA A 165 -7.52 11.15 -20.57
N ARG A 166 -7.57 10.91 -19.26
CA ARG A 166 -7.12 11.84 -18.21
C ARG A 166 -6.15 11.13 -17.29
N TYR A 167 -5.04 11.79 -17.03
CA TYR A 167 -4.12 11.38 -15.97
C TYR A 167 -4.80 11.48 -14.60
N PRO A 168 -4.46 10.58 -13.65
CA PRO A 168 -4.99 10.64 -12.31
C PRO A 168 -4.56 11.94 -11.60
N ASN A 169 -5.43 12.41 -10.70
CA ASN A 169 -5.12 13.49 -9.78
C ASN A 169 -4.51 12.93 -8.49
N ASP A 170 -4.02 13.83 -7.65
CA ASP A 170 -3.53 13.55 -6.31
C ASP A 170 -4.65 13.38 -5.27
N ILE A 171 -5.91 13.55 -5.66
CA ILE A 171 -7.10 13.24 -4.85
C ILE A 171 -7.83 12.06 -5.52
N ILE A 172 -7.93 10.94 -4.81
CA ILE A 172 -8.57 9.71 -5.27
C ILE A 172 -9.73 9.36 -4.33
N TYR A 173 -10.81 8.84 -4.91
CA TYR A 173 -11.97 8.40 -4.13
C TYR A 173 -12.05 6.89 -4.09
N PHE A 174 -12.09 6.32 -2.87
CA PHE A 174 -12.41 4.91 -2.65
C PHE A 174 -13.35 4.78 -1.46
N LYS A 175 -14.30 3.84 -1.56
CA LYS A 175 -15.17 3.51 -0.44
C LYS A 175 -14.35 2.94 0.71
N THR A 176 -14.85 3.10 1.94
CA THR A 176 -14.26 2.47 3.12
C THR A 176 -14.47 0.96 3.13
N ALA A 177 -13.68 0.23 3.91
CA ALA A 177 -13.67 -1.24 3.91
C ALA A 177 -15.04 -1.89 4.21
N GLU A 178 -15.92 -1.21 4.94
CA GLU A 178 -17.28 -1.70 5.23
C GLU A 178 -18.13 -1.88 3.96
N SER A 179 -17.78 -1.18 2.89
CA SER A 179 -18.48 -1.30 1.60
C SER A 179 -18.06 -2.54 0.81
N GLU A 180 -16.96 -3.20 1.20
CA GLU A 180 -16.42 -4.40 0.58
C GLU A 180 -16.87 -5.69 1.31
N GLY A 181 -17.64 -5.56 2.39
CA GLY A 181 -18.17 -6.68 3.16
C GLY A 181 -17.73 -6.68 4.63
N LYS A 182 -17.41 -7.86 5.16
CA LYS A 182 -17.06 -8.02 6.58
C LYS A 182 -15.75 -7.32 6.92
N VAL A 183 -15.80 -6.47 7.94
CA VAL A 183 -14.62 -5.83 8.52
C VAL A 183 -14.09 -6.70 9.67
N TYR A 184 -12.80 -7.01 9.61
CA TYR A 184 -12.11 -7.88 10.59
C TYR A 184 -11.18 -7.09 11.51
N HIS A 185 -10.77 -5.89 11.11
CA HIS A 185 -9.89 -5.01 11.87
C HIS A 185 -10.49 -3.60 11.96
N PRO A 186 -10.45 -2.91 13.12
CA PRO A 186 -11.08 -1.59 13.29
C PRO A 186 -10.62 -0.52 12.29
N THR A 187 -9.37 -0.61 11.83
CA THR A 187 -8.76 0.31 10.87
C THR A 187 -8.48 -0.36 9.53
N GLN A 188 -9.24 -1.41 9.18
CA GLN A 188 -9.05 -2.15 7.93
C GLN A 188 -9.09 -1.21 6.72
N LYS A 189 -8.07 -1.28 5.88
CA LYS A 189 -8.02 -0.55 4.61
C LYS A 189 -8.82 -1.26 3.51
N PRO A 190 -9.42 -0.51 2.57
CA PRO A 190 -10.13 -1.12 1.44
C PRO A 190 -9.18 -1.87 0.50
N ILE A 191 -9.63 -3.00 0.00
CA ILE A 191 -8.88 -3.80 -0.99
C ILE A 191 -8.76 -3.01 -2.30
N GLU A 192 -9.81 -2.36 -2.76
CA GLU A 192 -9.80 -1.59 -4.02
C GLU A 192 -8.79 -0.42 -4.00
N LEU A 193 -8.63 0.26 -2.86
CA LEU A 193 -7.57 1.25 -2.69
C LEU A 193 -6.18 0.62 -2.87
N GLY A 194 -5.97 -0.53 -2.21
CA GLY A 194 -4.70 -1.27 -2.33
C GLY A 194 -4.43 -1.72 -3.76
N ARG A 195 -5.45 -2.23 -4.47
CA ARG A 195 -5.35 -2.63 -5.89
C ARG A 195 -4.93 -1.46 -6.79
N TYR A 196 -5.52 -0.30 -6.59
CA TYR A 196 -5.14 0.92 -7.32
C TYR A 196 -3.66 1.26 -7.11
N LEU A 197 -3.19 1.27 -5.85
CA LEU A 197 -1.81 1.59 -5.50
C LEU A 197 -0.83 0.53 -6.05
N VAL A 198 -1.16 -0.75 -5.91
CA VAL A 198 -0.35 -1.86 -6.43
C VAL A 198 -0.22 -1.77 -7.95
N LYS A 199 -1.31 -1.56 -8.68
CA LYS A 199 -1.25 -1.37 -10.14
C LYS A 199 -0.40 -0.17 -10.54
N THR A 200 -0.50 0.92 -9.79
CA THR A 200 0.22 2.15 -10.09
C THR A 200 1.73 1.99 -9.97
N TYR A 201 2.21 1.30 -8.93
CA TYR A 201 3.64 1.29 -8.59
C TYR A 201 4.35 -0.04 -8.84
N THR A 202 3.67 -1.03 -9.43
CA THR A 202 4.27 -2.34 -9.70
C THR A 202 3.84 -2.92 -11.04
N ASN A 203 4.60 -3.91 -11.53
CA ASN A 203 4.28 -4.75 -12.66
C ASN A 203 3.85 -6.15 -12.20
N LEU A 204 3.30 -6.95 -13.11
CA LEU A 204 2.96 -8.37 -12.84
C LEU A 204 4.19 -9.13 -12.35
N GLY A 205 4.01 -9.94 -11.32
CA GLY A 205 5.07 -10.74 -10.71
C GLY A 205 5.97 -10.01 -9.72
N ASP A 206 5.89 -8.67 -9.60
CA ASP A 206 6.62 -7.90 -8.60
C ASP A 206 6.21 -8.31 -7.17
N THR A 207 7.07 -8.04 -6.20
CA THR A 207 6.87 -8.40 -4.79
C THR A 207 6.50 -7.18 -3.95
N VAL A 208 5.35 -7.26 -3.29
CA VAL A 208 4.84 -6.24 -2.36
C VAL A 208 5.05 -6.70 -0.92
N LEU A 209 5.66 -5.85 -0.10
CA LEU A 209 5.78 -6.05 1.35
C LEU A 209 4.74 -5.21 2.09
N ASP A 210 4.01 -5.85 2.99
CA ASP A 210 3.23 -5.20 4.04
C ASP A 210 3.72 -5.70 5.40
N ASN A 211 4.46 -4.86 6.11
CA ASN A 211 5.10 -5.24 7.37
C ASN A 211 4.24 -5.00 8.61
N THR A 212 3.01 -4.55 8.45
CA THR A 212 1.99 -4.36 9.49
C THR A 212 0.62 -4.75 8.95
N CYS A 213 0.54 -5.96 8.38
CA CYS A 213 -0.52 -6.31 7.44
C CYS A 213 -1.92 -6.50 8.07
N GLY A 214 -2.04 -6.57 9.40
CA GLY A 214 -3.30 -6.73 10.09
C GLY A 214 -4.14 -7.86 9.49
N SER A 215 -5.33 -7.54 9.02
CA SER A 215 -6.23 -8.49 8.35
C SER A 215 -5.90 -8.80 6.89
N GLY A 216 -4.78 -8.29 6.35
CA GLY A 216 -4.20 -8.67 5.06
C GLY A 216 -4.80 -7.97 3.83
N SER A 217 -5.44 -6.81 3.96
CA SER A 217 -6.09 -6.14 2.81
C SER A 217 -5.13 -5.83 1.67
N PHE A 218 -3.95 -5.27 1.96
CA PHE A 218 -2.97 -4.94 0.92
C PHE A 218 -2.29 -6.18 0.32
N LEU A 219 -2.17 -7.27 1.09
CA LEU A 219 -1.68 -8.56 0.57
C LEU A 219 -2.68 -9.17 -0.42
N ILE A 220 -3.99 -9.09 -0.11
CA ILE A 220 -5.06 -9.49 -1.03
C ILE A 220 -5.04 -8.63 -2.28
N SER A 221 -4.83 -7.32 -2.14
CA SER A 221 -4.70 -6.41 -3.27
C SER A 221 -3.55 -6.81 -4.20
N ALA A 222 -2.38 -7.15 -3.65
CA ALA A 222 -1.24 -7.64 -4.41
C ALA A 222 -1.57 -8.95 -5.13
N LEU A 223 -2.16 -9.90 -4.42
CA LEU A 223 -2.58 -11.20 -4.96
C LEU A 223 -3.55 -11.04 -6.15
N LEU A 224 -4.62 -10.26 -5.98
CA LEU A 224 -5.66 -10.05 -7.00
C LEU A 224 -5.12 -9.35 -8.26
N GLU A 225 -4.05 -8.58 -8.12
CA GLU A 225 -3.38 -7.92 -9.24
C GLU A 225 -2.20 -8.74 -9.81
N GLY A 226 -2.04 -10.01 -9.42
CA GLY A 226 -0.99 -10.91 -9.94
C GLY A 226 0.42 -10.56 -9.48
N ARG A 227 0.54 -9.97 -8.30
CA ARG A 227 1.80 -9.68 -7.63
C ARG A 227 2.06 -10.68 -6.53
N ASN A 228 3.34 -10.88 -6.22
CA ASN A 228 3.75 -11.60 -5.03
C ASN A 228 3.64 -10.71 -3.81
N PHE A 229 3.56 -11.31 -2.63
CA PHE A 229 3.49 -10.56 -1.38
C PHE A 229 4.32 -11.19 -0.26
N ILE A 230 4.67 -10.36 0.72
CA ILE A 230 5.19 -10.78 2.02
C ILE A 230 4.40 -10.02 3.07
N GLY A 231 3.72 -10.72 3.98
CA GLY A 231 3.00 -10.13 5.10
C GLY A 231 3.71 -10.38 6.41
N ILE A 232 3.78 -9.35 7.26
CA ILE A 232 4.28 -9.48 8.63
C ILE A 232 3.25 -8.82 9.56
N GLU A 233 2.90 -9.51 10.64
CA GLU A 233 1.98 -9.01 11.65
C GLU A 233 2.47 -9.45 13.04
N LYS A 234 2.49 -8.53 13.99
CA LYS A 234 2.95 -8.80 15.35
C LYS A 234 1.96 -9.64 16.14
N ASP A 235 0.67 -9.37 15.93
CA ASP A 235 -0.46 -10.16 16.43
C ASP A 235 -0.49 -10.30 17.99
N GLU A 236 0.01 -9.27 18.70
CA GLU A 236 0.14 -9.30 20.16
C GLU A 236 -1.18 -9.02 20.91
N ASP A 237 -2.12 -8.31 20.29
CA ASP A 237 -3.34 -7.80 20.93
C ASP A 237 -4.68 -8.35 20.39
N SER A 238 -4.64 -9.41 19.58
CA SER A 238 -5.87 -10.03 19.05
C SER A 238 -6.82 -10.57 20.14
N ASN A 239 -6.32 -10.66 21.37
CA ASN A 239 -7.03 -11.30 22.49
C ASN A 239 -7.96 -10.37 23.31
N ARG A 240 -8.05 -9.05 22.99
CA ARG A 240 -8.69 -8.09 23.91
C ARG A 240 -10.20 -8.04 23.88
N PHE A 241 -10.86 -8.50 22.83
CA PHE A 241 -12.28 -8.23 22.65
C PHE A 241 -13.21 -9.43 22.51
N LYS A 242 -12.71 -10.67 22.46
CA LYS A 242 -13.59 -11.87 22.41
C LYS A 242 -12.91 -13.10 23.01
N ALA A 243 -13.70 -13.91 23.72
CA ALA A 243 -13.30 -15.23 24.22
C ALA A 243 -12.83 -16.19 23.10
N ASP A 244 -13.18 -15.91 21.83
CA ASP A 244 -12.84 -16.70 20.63
C ASP A 244 -11.92 -15.88 19.67
N SER A 245 -10.92 -15.18 20.16
CA SER A 245 -10.09 -14.31 19.36
C SER A 245 -9.18 -15.09 18.41
N VAL A 246 -9.56 -15.13 17.14
CA VAL A 246 -8.69 -15.59 16.05
C VAL A 246 -7.61 -14.55 15.79
N SER A 247 -6.36 -14.96 15.65
CA SER A 247 -5.25 -14.06 15.39
C SER A 247 -5.40 -13.34 14.03
N TYR A 248 -4.93 -12.11 13.92
CA TYR A 248 -4.95 -11.37 12.63
C TYR A 248 -4.14 -12.08 11.55
N VAL A 249 -3.08 -12.79 11.92
CA VAL A 249 -2.32 -13.63 10.99
C VAL A 249 -3.20 -14.73 10.41
N GLU A 250 -4.00 -15.40 11.22
CA GLU A 250 -4.89 -16.46 10.75
C GLU A 250 -6.08 -15.90 9.94
N ILE A 251 -6.63 -14.76 10.35
CA ILE A 251 -7.64 -14.01 9.56
C ILE A 251 -7.07 -13.65 8.20
N SER A 252 -5.87 -13.06 8.16
CA SER A 252 -5.19 -12.68 6.92
C SER A 252 -4.98 -13.88 6.00
N LYS A 253 -4.45 -15.00 6.51
CA LYS A 253 -4.26 -16.23 5.74
C LYS A 253 -5.57 -16.78 5.19
N LYS A 254 -6.64 -16.78 6.00
CA LYS A 254 -7.97 -17.22 5.56
C LYS A 254 -8.50 -16.34 4.43
N ARG A 255 -8.49 -15.03 4.60
CA ARG A 255 -8.94 -14.06 3.58
C ARG A 255 -8.14 -14.16 2.28
N ILE A 256 -6.83 -14.34 2.36
CA ILE A 256 -5.96 -14.54 1.20
C ILE A 256 -6.32 -15.84 0.47
N LYS A 257 -6.59 -16.94 1.18
CA LYS A 257 -7.05 -18.18 0.55
C LYS A 257 -8.40 -18.01 -0.14
N GLU A 258 -9.34 -17.34 0.49
CA GLU A 258 -10.65 -17.03 -0.09
C GLU A 258 -10.48 -16.18 -1.37
N ALA A 259 -9.66 -15.15 -1.34
CA ALA A 259 -9.34 -14.33 -2.52
C ALA A 259 -8.65 -15.15 -3.63
N TYR A 260 -7.71 -16.04 -3.29
CA TYR A 260 -7.05 -16.92 -4.25
C TYR A 260 -8.04 -17.82 -4.99
N LEU A 261 -9.08 -18.31 -4.33
CA LEU A 261 -10.10 -19.16 -4.96
C LEU A 261 -10.91 -18.42 -6.04
N THR A 262 -11.02 -17.09 -5.93
CA THR A 262 -11.73 -16.26 -6.93
C THR A 262 -10.92 -16.00 -8.21
N LEU A 263 -9.61 -16.28 -8.20
CA LEU A 263 -8.75 -16.04 -9.36
C LEU A 263 -9.05 -17.06 -10.47
N ASP A 264 -8.86 -16.63 -11.73
CA ASP A 264 -8.87 -17.52 -12.89
C ASP A 264 -7.63 -18.44 -12.93
N SER A 265 -7.67 -19.44 -13.82
CA SER A 265 -6.62 -20.45 -13.94
C SER A 265 -5.27 -19.85 -14.31
N GLU A 266 -5.23 -18.86 -15.20
CA GLU A 266 -4.01 -18.20 -15.65
C GLU A 266 -3.35 -17.40 -14.52
N SER A 267 -4.14 -16.65 -13.76
CA SER A 267 -3.68 -15.92 -12.58
C SER A 267 -3.17 -16.85 -11.48
N LYS A 268 -3.84 -17.99 -11.27
CA LYS A 268 -3.39 -19.02 -10.32
C LYS A 268 -2.05 -19.63 -10.72
N GLU A 269 -1.87 -19.91 -12.02
CA GLU A 269 -0.61 -20.47 -12.53
C GLU A 269 0.56 -19.50 -12.32
N ARG A 270 0.38 -18.22 -12.58
CA ARG A 270 1.41 -17.20 -12.34
C ARG A 270 1.86 -17.14 -10.87
N ILE A 271 0.93 -17.29 -9.94
CA ILE A 271 1.22 -17.26 -8.49
C ILE A 271 1.88 -18.56 -8.03
N THR A 272 1.51 -19.71 -8.59
CA THR A 272 2.08 -21.01 -8.22
C THR A 272 3.53 -21.23 -8.65
N LEU A 273 4.06 -20.40 -9.56
CA LEU A 273 5.50 -20.39 -9.87
C LEU A 273 6.35 -20.15 -8.60
N TYR A 274 5.82 -19.46 -7.61
CA TYR A 274 6.42 -19.27 -6.29
C TYR A 274 5.72 -20.17 -5.26
N LYS A 275 5.97 -21.47 -5.29
CA LYS A 275 5.40 -22.54 -4.44
C LYS A 275 5.19 -22.12 -2.97
N SER A 276 4.19 -21.30 -2.70
CA SER A 276 3.82 -20.93 -1.34
C SER A 276 3.14 -22.10 -0.65
N LYS A 277 3.55 -22.40 0.59
CA LYS A 277 2.87 -23.37 1.45
C LYS A 277 1.42 -22.95 1.75
N LEU A 278 1.11 -21.66 1.61
CA LEU A 278 -0.21 -21.09 1.88
C LEU A 278 -1.29 -21.63 0.92
N PHE A 279 -0.91 -21.97 -0.31
CA PHE A 279 -1.82 -22.42 -1.38
C PHE A 279 -1.76 -23.94 -1.63
N LYS A 280 -0.91 -24.67 -0.92
CA LYS A 280 -0.95 -26.14 -0.99
C LYS A 280 -2.20 -26.62 -0.28
N GLU A 281 -3.08 -27.26 -1.02
CA GLU A 281 -4.14 -28.11 -0.46
C GLU A 281 -3.50 -29.21 0.38
N ARG A 282 -4.08 -29.47 1.55
CA ARG A 282 -3.72 -30.61 2.37
C ARG A 282 -4.37 -31.85 1.83
#